data_3d8b5ed42568570fdebe5a4712bb553e
#
_entry.id   3d8b5ed42568570fdebe5a4712bb553e
#
_cell.length_a   1.000
_cell.length_b   1.000
_cell.length_c   1.000
_cell.angle_alpha   90.00
_cell.angle_beta   90.00
_cell.angle_gamma   90.00
#
_symmetry.space_group_name_H-M   'P 1'
#
loop_
_entity.id
_entity.type
_entity.pdbx_description
1 polymer ?
#
loop_
_entity_poly.entity_id
_entity_poly.type
_entity_poly.pdbx_seq_one_letter_code
_entity_poly.pdbx_strand_id
1 'polypeptide(L)'
;MTTFTEKPTAITPNRELQSDEYFNETNHLIYCSKCNTPRQCRHELQGKVLIPSIRCKCQQEIFEQEEAQRKLHEKQMEIEHLKTSGLQDKSLYDYTFAKDNGSNPEMKLAHNYVSNWEEMKANASGLLIWGDVGTGKSFFAGCIANALLEKGVPVLDRKSTRLNSSHPLSSRMPSSA
;
A
#
# COMPACT_ATOMS: atom_id res chain seq x y z
N MET A 1 -31.82 -50.55 -45.31
CA MET A 1 -31.35 -50.18 -43.94
C MET A 1 -29.85 -49.98 -44.03
N THR A 2 -29.42 -48.75 -44.21
CA THR A 2 -28.01 -48.35 -44.30
C THR A 2 -27.65 -47.73 -42.97
N THR A 3 -26.95 -48.48 -42.13
CA THR A 3 -26.39 -47.99 -40.88
C THR A 3 -25.20 -47.09 -41.18
N PHE A 4 -25.40 -45.78 -41.01
CA PHE A 4 -24.30 -44.79 -40.96
C PHE A 4 -23.58 -44.99 -39.63
N THR A 5 -22.44 -45.65 -39.64
CA THR A 5 -21.48 -45.60 -38.56
C THR A 5 -20.67 -44.29 -38.73
N GLU A 6 -21.09 -43.23 -38.06
CA GLU A 6 -20.22 -42.05 -37.90
C GLU A 6 -19.01 -42.46 -37.06
N LYS A 7 -17.82 -42.46 -37.68
CA LYS A 7 -16.55 -42.50 -36.98
C LYS A 7 -16.47 -41.31 -36.04
N PRO A 8 -16.11 -41.49 -34.77
CA PRO A 8 -15.88 -40.38 -33.91
C PRO A 8 -14.71 -39.55 -34.47
N THR A 9 -15.02 -38.36 -34.94
CA THR A 9 -14.02 -37.37 -35.32
C THR A 9 -13.10 -37.12 -34.13
N ALA A 10 -11.82 -37.42 -34.26
CA ALA A 10 -10.81 -37.15 -33.23
C ALA A 10 -10.87 -35.68 -32.88
N ILE A 11 -11.37 -35.37 -31.71
CA ILE A 11 -11.42 -33.96 -31.23
C ILE A 11 -9.99 -33.57 -30.88
N THR A 12 -9.36 -32.85 -31.75
CA THR A 12 -8.03 -32.27 -31.56
C THR A 12 -8.12 -31.04 -30.64
N PRO A 13 -7.05 -30.71 -29.90
CA PRO A 13 -7.01 -29.48 -29.10
C PRO A 13 -7.29 -28.26 -30.01
N ASN A 14 -8.05 -27.29 -29.51
CA ASN A 14 -8.44 -26.09 -30.25
C ASN A 14 -7.30 -25.08 -30.43
N ARG A 15 -6.11 -25.38 -29.93
CA ARG A 15 -4.86 -24.63 -30.07
C ARG A 15 -3.64 -25.53 -29.94
N GLU A 16 -2.49 -25.05 -30.33
CA GLU A 16 -1.21 -25.72 -30.06
C GLU A 16 -0.93 -25.83 -28.55
N LEU A 17 -0.43 -26.98 -28.14
CA LEU A 17 -0.06 -27.27 -26.75
C LEU A 17 1.30 -26.63 -26.43
N GLN A 18 1.40 -26.01 -25.26
CA GLN A 18 2.67 -25.55 -24.72
C GLN A 18 3.46 -26.71 -24.13
N SER A 19 4.76 -26.53 -23.90
CA SER A 19 5.65 -27.57 -23.39
C SER A 19 5.26 -28.15 -22.02
N ASP A 20 4.47 -27.40 -21.25
CA ASP A 20 4.00 -27.76 -19.91
C ASP A 20 2.49 -28.09 -19.87
N GLU A 21 1.94 -28.48 -21.04
CA GLU A 21 0.53 -28.82 -21.21
C GLU A 21 0.34 -30.19 -21.82
N TYR A 22 -0.77 -30.82 -21.48
CA TYR A 22 -1.22 -32.03 -22.16
C TYR A 22 -2.74 -31.99 -22.38
N PHE A 23 -3.18 -32.69 -23.41
CA PHE A 23 -4.59 -32.83 -23.75
C PHE A 23 -5.18 -34.07 -23.07
N ASN A 24 -6.28 -33.89 -22.35
CA ASN A 24 -7.00 -35.01 -21.73
C ASN A 24 -8.12 -35.48 -22.65
N GLU A 25 -8.00 -36.71 -23.15
CA GLU A 25 -8.93 -37.31 -24.10
C GLU A 25 -10.32 -37.57 -23.52
N THR A 26 -10.43 -37.70 -22.17
CA THR A 26 -11.70 -38.02 -21.51
C THR A 26 -12.66 -36.86 -21.49
N ASN A 27 -12.17 -35.63 -21.24
CA ASN A 27 -13.00 -34.44 -21.13
C ASN A 27 -12.70 -33.38 -22.22
N HIS A 28 -11.73 -33.65 -23.08
CA HIS A 28 -11.30 -32.80 -24.20
C HIS A 28 -10.84 -31.42 -23.78
N LEU A 29 -10.18 -31.31 -22.63
CA LEU A 29 -9.61 -30.09 -22.10
C LEU A 29 -8.09 -30.17 -22.01
N ILE A 30 -7.44 -29.02 -22.04
CA ILE A 30 -6.00 -28.88 -21.83
C ILE A 30 -5.70 -28.77 -20.32
N TYR A 31 -4.70 -29.52 -19.86
CA TYR A 31 -4.26 -29.59 -18.48
C TYR A 31 -2.80 -29.19 -18.33
N CYS A 32 -2.44 -28.73 -17.15
CA CYS A 32 -1.06 -28.47 -16.78
C CYS A 32 -0.35 -29.79 -16.42
N SER A 33 0.82 -30.05 -17.01
CA SER A 33 1.62 -31.25 -16.73
C SER A 33 2.25 -31.25 -15.32
N LYS A 34 2.42 -30.07 -14.69
CA LYS A 34 3.04 -29.91 -13.37
C LYS A 34 2.06 -30.16 -12.21
N CYS A 35 0.89 -29.54 -12.26
CA CYS A 35 -0.08 -29.60 -11.16
C CYS A 35 -1.34 -30.40 -11.46
N ASN A 36 -1.44 -30.96 -12.67
CA ASN A 36 -2.54 -31.80 -13.11
C ASN A 36 -3.93 -31.15 -13.01
N THR A 37 -3.98 -29.79 -13.08
CA THR A 37 -5.22 -29.04 -13.06
C THR A 37 -5.55 -28.50 -14.45
N PRO A 38 -6.85 -28.31 -14.77
CA PRO A 38 -7.25 -27.84 -16.09
C PRO A 38 -6.76 -26.42 -16.35
N ARG A 39 -6.39 -26.14 -17.59
CA ARG A 39 -6.09 -24.80 -18.13
C ARG A 39 -7.21 -24.26 -19.01
N GLN A 40 -8.29 -25.00 -19.10
CA GLN A 40 -9.50 -24.63 -19.82
C GLN A 40 -10.71 -25.02 -19.00
N CYS A 41 -11.81 -24.28 -19.15
CA CYS A 41 -13.11 -24.67 -18.63
C CYS A 41 -14.13 -24.65 -19.78
N ARG A 42 -15.18 -25.46 -19.63
CA ARG A 42 -16.25 -25.56 -20.60
C ARG A 42 -17.47 -24.79 -20.09
N HIS A 43 -17.91 -23.81 -20.88
CA HIS A 43 -19.13 -23.05 -20.62
C HIS A 43 -20.07 -23.16 -21.80
N GLU A 44 -21.33 -23.35 -21.52
CA GLU A 44 -22.40 -23.32 -22.52
C GLU A 44 -23.19 -22.00 -22.35
N LEU A 45 -23.17 -21.19 -23.40
CA LEU A 45 -23.87 -19.92 -23.42
C LEU A 45 -24.74 -19.84 -24.67
N GLN A 46 -26.05 -19.72 -24.52
CA GLN A 46 -27.01 -19.61 -25.63
C GLN A 46 -26.86 -20.72 -26.70
N GLY A 47 -26.64 -21.97 -26.25
CA GLY A 47 -26.47 -23.13 -27.13
C GLY A 47 -25.10 -23.18 -27.85
N LYS A 48 -24.16 -22.28 -27.53
CA LYS A 48 -22.77 -22.35 -28.00
C LYS A 48 -21.84 -22.79 -26.87
N VAL A 49 -20.99 -23.77 -27.17
CA VAL A 49 -19.95 -24.23 -26.25
C VAL A 49 -18.72 -23.35 -26.39
N LEU A 50 -18.33 -22.70 -25.32
CA LEU A 50 -17.13 -21.90 -25.20
C LEU A 50 -16.12 -22.63 -24.31
N ILE A 51 -14.84 -22.63 -24.72
CA ILE A 51 -13.75 -23.26 -23.99
C ILE A 51 -12.68 -22.18 -23.67
N PRO A 52 -12.95 -21.28 -22.73
CA PRO A 52 -11.99 -20.27 -22.36
C PRO A 52 -10.81 -20.88 -21.60
N SER A 53 -9.64 -20.25 -21.75
CA SER A 53 -8.45 -20.58 -20.97
C SER A 53 -8.58 -20.02 -19.55
N ILE A 54 -8.18 -20.83 -18.57
CA ILE A 54 -8.11 -20.49 -17.16
C ILE A 54 -6.70 -20.72 -16.64
N ARG A 55 -6.35 -20.08 -15.53
CA ARG A 55 -5.08 -20.35 -14.86
C ARG A 55 -5.14 -21.70 -14.15
N CYS A 56 -4.11 -22.53 -14.33
CA CYS A 56 -3.92 -23.71 -13.52
C CYS A 56 -3.47 -23.31 -12.10
N LYS A 57 -3.46 -24.26 -11.17
CA LYS A 57 -3.07 -24.01 -9.77
C LYS A 57 -1.68 -23.37 -9.64
N CYS A 58 -0.69 -23.87 -10.39
CA CYS A 58 0.67 -23.30 -10.38
C CYS A 58 0.68 -21.82 -10.85
N GLN A 59 -0.03 -21.51 -11.92
CA GLN A 59 -0.12 -20.15 -12.44
C GLN A 59 -0.90 -19.24 -11.52
N GLN A 60 -1.90 -19.74 -10.84
CA GLN A 60 -2.67 -19.00 -9.87
C GLN A 60 -1.82 -18.62 -8.66
N GLU A 61 -1.04 -19.55 -8.12
CA GLU A 61 -0.11 -19.33 -7.00
C GLU A 61 0.94 -18.26 -7.35
N ILE A 62 1.54 -18.34 -8.56
CA ILE A 62 2.50 -17.34 -9.03
C ILE A 62 1.83 -15.97 -9.15
N PHE A 63 0.65 -15.92 -9.76
CA PHE A 63 -0.09 -14.67 -9.93
C PHE A 63 -0.46 -14.02 -8.59
N GLU A 64 -0.88 -14.80 -7.61
CA GLU A 64 -1.20 -14.30 -6.27
C GLU A 64 0.04 -13.73 -5.56
N GLN A 65 1.21 -14.39 -5.72
CA GLN A 65 2.47 -13.89 -5.19
C GLN A 65 2.90 -12.57 -5.86
N GLU A 66 2.83 -12.51 -7.20
CA GLU A 66 3.15 -11.29 -7.95
C GLU A 66 2.19 -10.14 -7.60
N GLU A 67 0.89 -10.44 -7.45
CA GLU A 67 -0.10 -9.45 -7.06
C GLU A 67 0.13 -8.94 -5.63
N ALA A 68 0.49 -9.82 -4.70
CA ALA A 68 0.83 -9.44 -3.33
C ALA A 68 2.09 -8.54 -3.29
N GLN A 69 3.13 -8.89 -4.06
CA GLN A 69 4.34 -8.08 -4.17
C GLN A 69 4.04 -6.70 -4.80
N ARG A 70 3.22 -6.67 -5.86
CA ARG A 70 2.82 -5.41 -6.49
C ARG A 70 2.07 -4.51 -5.51
N LYS A 71 1.08 -5.04 -4.79
CA LYS A 71 0.33 -4.29 -3.77
C LYS A 71 1.24 -3.75 -2.66
N LEU A 72 2.23 -4.53 -2.23
CA LEU A 72 3.21 -4.10 -1.24
C LEU A 72 4.07 -2.94 -1.78
N HIS A 73 4.54 -3.06 -3.02
CA HIS A 73 5.34 -2.04 -3.67
C HIS A 73 4.54 -0.74 -3.89
N GLU A 74 3.30 -0.85 -4.38
CA GLU A 74 2.39 0.29 -4.55
C GLU A 74 2.18 1.04 -3.23
N LYS A 75 1.94 0.30 -2.14
CA LYS A 75 1.81 0.89 -0.80
C LYS A 75 3.09 1.58 -0.32
N GLN A 76 4.26 1.00 -0.57
CA GLN A 76 5.54 1.62 -0.22
C GLN A 76 5.77 2.92 -0.99
N MET A 77 5.48 2.92 -2.29
CA MET A 77 5.58 4.11 -3.13
C MET A 77 4.61 5.22 -2.69
N GLU A 78 3.40 4.85 -2.28
CA GLU A 78 2.43 5.80 -1.74
C GLU A 78 2.94 6.44 -0.44
N ILE A 79 3.45 5.65 0.49
CA ILE A 79 4.04 6.16 1.75
C ILE A 79 5.23 7.09 1.47
N GLU A 80 6.11 6.72 0.55
CA GLU A 80 7.26 7.55 0.14
C GLU A 80 6.80 8.87 -0.47
N HIS A 81 5.81 8.83 -1.33
CA HIS A 81 5.21 10.03 -1.92
C HIS A 81 4.58 10.94 -0.85
N LEU A 82 3.80 10.39 0.07
CA LEU A 82 3.20 11.14 1.18
C LEU A 82 4.29 11.75 2.07
N LYS A 83 5.36 11.02 2.35
CA LYS A 83 6.49 11.48 3.16
C LYS A 83 7.23 12.64 2.50
N THR A 84 7.56 12.51 1.22
CA THR A 84 8.30 13.56 0.49
C THR A 84 7.47 14.80 0.24
N SER A 85 6.16 14.68 0.03
CA SER A 85 5.26 15.79 -0.18
C SER A 85 4.85 16.49 1.12
N GLY A 86 4.78 15.75 2.21
CA GLY A 86 4.24 16.25 3.48
C GLY A 86 5.28 16.76 4.47
N LEU A 87 6.46 16.15 4.52
CA LEU A 87 7.52 16.54 5.45
C LEU A 87 8.57 17.40 4.75
N GLN A 88 8.59 18.68 5.06
CA GLN A 88 9.57 19.63 4.48
C GLN A 88 10.98 19.44 5.06
N ASP A 89 11.08 19.06 6.34
CA ASP A 89 12.34 18.81 7.01
C ASP A 89 12.75 17.35 6.89
N LYS A 90 13.81 17.08 6.12
CA LYS A 90 14.34 15.72 5.94
C LYS A 90 14.82 15.07 7.23
N SER A 91 15.15 15.86 8.26
CA SER A 91 15.54 15.32 9.57
C SER A 91 14.40 14.55 10.24
N LEU A 92 13.14 14.91 9.95
CA LEU A 92 11.97 14.23 10.45
C LEU A 92 11.80 12.81 9.88
N TYR A 93 12.39 12.52 8.72
CA TYR A 93 12.26 11.21 8.06
C TYR A 93 12.81 10.06 8.91
N ASP A 94 13.77 10.36 9.76
CA ASP A 94 14.46 9.40 10.60
C ASP A 94 13.83 9.24 11.99
N TYR A 95 12.86 10.06 12.35
CA TYR A 95 12.23 10.04 13.66
C TYR A 95 11.12 9.00 13.69
N THR A 96 11.46 7.81 14.14
CA THR A 96 10.53 6.67 14.27
C THR A 96 10.49 6.18 15.71
N PHE A 97 9.38 5.54 16.08
CA PHE A 97 9.26 4.92 17.40
C PHE A 97 10.31 3.83 17.65
N ALA A 98 10.80 3.17 16.62
CA ALA A 98 11.86 2.17 16.72
C ALA A 98 13.21 2.76 17.17
N LYS A 99 13.42 4.07 16.96
CA LYS A 99 14.63 4.80 17.40
C LYS A 99 14.46 5.47 18.76
N ASP A 100 13.33 5.27 19.43
CA ASP A 100 13.13 5.79 20.77
C ASP A 100 14.04 5.05 21.76
N ASN A 101 14.80 5.84 22.54
CA ASN A 101 15.70 5.32 23.56
C ASN A 101 15.03 5.14 24.95
N GLY A 102 13.72 5.36 25.04
CA GLY A 102 12.94 5.24 26.25
C GLY A 102 13.20 6.36 27.29
N SER A 103 13.95 7.39 26.95
CA SER A 103 14.26 8.49 27.88
C SER A 103 13.06 9.40 28.14
N ASN A 104 12.09 9.44 27.24
CA ASN A 104 10.92 10.29 27.37
C ASN A 104 9.68 9.46 27.73
N PRO A 105 9.18 9.52 28.96
CA PRO A 105 7.99 8.75 29.38
C PRO A 105 6.72 9.15 28.61
N GLU A 106 6.68 10.37 28.07
CA GLU A 106 5.54 10.89 27.31
C GLU A 106 5.39 10.23 25.93
N MET A 107 6.38 9.47 25.46
CA MET A 107 6.26 8.71 24.18
C MET A 107 5.09 7.74 24.17
N LYS A 108 4.63 7.29 25.34
CA LYS A 108 3.39 6.51 25.47
C LYS A 108 2.16 7.25 24.96
N LEU A 109 2.10 8.58 25.16
CA LEU A 109 1.00 9.41 24.65
C LEU A 109 1.04 9.47 23.11
N ALA A 110 2.24 9.56 22.53
CA ALA A 110 2.40 9.51 21.07
C ALA A 110 1.90 8.18 20.49
N HIS A 111 2.27 7.06 21.11
CA HIS A 111 1.78 5.74 20.72
C HIS A 111 0.26 5.63 20.81
N ASN A 112 -0.32 6.08 21.94
CA ASN A 112 -1.77 6.07 22.13
C ASN A 112 -2.49 6.95 21.11
N TYR A 113 -1.95 8.12 20.82
CA TYR A 113 -2.51 9.02 19.81
C TYR A 113 -2.57 8.38 18.42
N VAL A 114 -1.47 7.78 17.99
CA VAL A 114 -1.40 7.08 16.69
C VAL A 114 -2.29 5.82 16.66
N SER A 115 -2.36 5.09 17.77
CA SER A 115 -3.20 3.89 17.87
C SER A 115 -4.69 4.23 17.77
N ASN A 116 -5.10 5.32 18.38
CA ASN A 116 -6.49 5.79 18.43
C ASN A 116 -6.76 6.92 17.41
N TRP A 117 -5.97 6.98 16.31
CA TRP A 117 -6.04 8.08 15.35
C TRP A 117 -7.44 8.35 14.80
N GLU A 118 -8.20 7.32 14.45
CA GLU A 118 -9.54 7.49 13.91
C GLU A 118 -10.50 8.18 14.90
N GLU A 119 -10.39 7.83 16.17
CA GLU A 119 -11.17 8.46 17.25
C GLU A 119 -10.71 9.91 17.49
N MET A 120 -9.38 10.13 17.54
CA MET A 120 -8.81 11.47 17.69
C MET A 120 -9.23 12.40 16.54
N LYS A 121 -9.23 11.88 15.33
CA LYS A 121 -9.69 12.60 14.14
C LYS A 121 -11.18 12.90 14.20
N ALA A 122 -12.01 11.93 14.58
CA ALA A 122 -13.47 12.10 14.68
C ALA A 122 -13.84 13.17 15.73
N ASN A 123 -13.10 13.20 16.84
CA ASN A 123 -13.30 14.16 17.93
C ASN A 123 -12.55 15.50 17.72
N ALA A 124 -11.88 15.68 16.57
CA ALA A 124 -11.03 16.83 16.29
C ALA A 124 -10.00 17.12 17.41
N SER A 125 -9.51 16.05 18.05
CA SER A 125 -8.56 16.14 19.16
C SER A 125 -7.13 16.25 18.64
N GLY A 126 -6.43 17.31 19.02
CA GLY A 126 -5.02 17.54 18.71
C GLY A 126 -4.10 17.39 19.91
N LEU A 127 -2.79 17.44 19.66
CA LEU A 127 -1.75 17.46 20.68
C LEU A 127 -1.07 18.82 20.74
N LEU A 128 -0.91 19.35 21.94
CA LEU A 128 -0.07 20.50 22.21
C LEU A 128 1.25 20.03 22.82
N ILE A 129 2.35 20.19 22.06
CA ILE A 129 3.70 19.80 22.51
C ILE A 129 4.46 21.06 22.90
N TRP A 130 4.81 21.17 24.18
CA TRP A 130 5.52 22.33 24.73
C TRP A 130 6.70 21.88 25.61
N GLY A 131 7.62 22.79 25.88
CA GLY A 131 8.81 22.54 26.71
C GLY A 131 10.03 23.31 26.19
N ASP A 132 11.16 23.21 26.91
CA ASP A 132 12.40 23.89 26.58
C ASP A 132 13.09 23.38 25.30
N VAL A 133 14.09 24.13 24.81
CA VAL A 133 14.91 23.71 23.67
C VAL A 133 15.66 22.41 24.03
N GLY A 134 15.69 21.45 23.12
CA GLY A 134 16.39 20.17 23.32
C GLY A 134 15.59 19.07 24.03
N THR A 135 14.34 19.29 24.43
CA THR A 135 13.52 18.30 25.12
C THR A 135 12.89 17.21 24.21
N GLY A 136 13.32 17.11 22.95
CA GLY A 136 12.85 16.05 22.05
C GLY A 136 11.49 16.30 21.38
N LYS A 137 10.92 17.53 21.43
CA LYS A 137 9.61 17.82 20.82
C LYS A 137 9.53 17.47 19.33
N SER A 138 10.58 17.80 18.58
CA SER A 138 10.64 17.49 17.14
C SER A 138 10.71 15.98 16.88
N PHE A 139 11.42 15.24 17.74
CA PHE A 139 11.46 13.78 17.68
C PHE A 139 10.08 13.18 17.96
N PHE A 140 9.40 13.66 19.01
CA PHE A 140 8.04 13.23 19.36
C PHE A 140 7.05 13.48 18.20
N ALA A 141 7.05 14.68 17.63
CA ALA A 141 6.20 15.02 16.49
C ALA A 141 6.55 14.21 15.24
N GLY A 142 7.83 13.99 14.97
CA GLY A 142 8.31 13.18 13.85
C GLY A 142 7.93 11.71 13.96
N CYS A 143 7.96 11.13 15.17
CA CYS A 143 7.50 9.77 15.40
C CYS A 143 6.01 9.62 15.08
N ILE A 144 5.17 10.55 15.52
CA ILE A 144 3.73 10.56 15.20
C ILE A 144 3.53 10.71 13.71
N ALA A 145 4.23 11.65 13.06
CA ALA A 145 4.11 11.92 11.65
C ALA A 145 4.43 10.68 10.80
N ASN A 146 5.59 10.04 11.04
CA ASN A 146 5.98 8.84 10.30
C ASN A 146 5.02 7.67 10.54
N ALA A 147 4.58 7.45 11.77
CA ALA A 147 3.65 6.37 12.07
C ALA A 147 2.26 6.57 11.44
N LEU A 148 1.79 7.82 11.29
CA LEU A 148 0.57 8.13 10.55
C LEU A 148 0.75 7.95 9.04
N LEU A 149 1.91 8.34 8.49
CA LEU A 149 2.25 8.11 7.08
C LEU A 149 2.28 6.61 6.75
N GLU A 150 2.82 5.77 7.62
CA GLU A 150 2.81 4.30 7.48
C GLU A 150 1.39 3.70 7.46
N LYS A 151 0.43 4.38 8.10
CA LYS A 151 -1.00 4.07 8.01
C LYS A 151 -1.68 4.63 6.76
N GLY A 152 -0.95 5.33 5.88
CA GLY A 152 -1.50 6.00 4.70
C GLY A 152 -2.22 7.31 5.00
N VAL A 153 -2.02 7.88 6.19
CA VAL A 153 -2.61 9.17 6.56
C VAL A 153 -1.68 10.29 6.09
N PRO A 154 -2.15 11.23 5.24
CA PRO A 154 -1.33 12.35 4.80
C PRO A 154 -1.02 13.28 5.96
N VAL A 155 0.24 13.62 6.12
CA VAL A 155 0.75 14.53 7.15
C VAL A 155 1.40 15.73 6.47
N LEU A 156 1.21 16.93 6.99
CA LEU A 156 1.84 18.16 6.50
C LEU A 156 2.63 18.83 7.62
N ASP A 157 3.94 18.92 7.45
CA ASP A 157 4.80 19.73 8.30
C ASP A 157 4.70 21.21 7.86
N ARG A 158 4.30 22.09 8.78
CA ARG A 158 4.28 23.53 8.59
C ARG A 158 5.23 24.19 9.56
N LYS A 159 6.39 24.62 9.08
CA LYS A 159 7.22 25.53 9.87
C LYS A 159 6.49 26.87 10.03
N SER A 160 6.21 27.25 11.28
CA SER A 160 5.78 28.61 11.56
C SER A 160 6.95 29.54 11.26
N THR A 161 6.90 30.23 10.13
CA THR A 161 7.74 31.44 9.91
C THR A 161 7.31 32.45 10.97
N ARG A 162 8.07 32.57 12.06
CA ARG A 162 7.97 33.74 12.90
C ARG A 162 8.28 34.92 12.00
N LEU A 163 7.27 35.69 11.68
CA LEU A 163 7.47 37.07 11.27
C LEU A 163 8.29 37.69 12.40
N ASN A 164 9.58 37.91 12.17
CA ASN A 164 10.42 38.72 13.02
C ASN A 164 9.86 40.15 12.95
N SER A 165 8.86 40.44 13.78
CA SER A 165 8.46 41.78 14.11
C SER A 165 9.45 42.35 15.12
N SER A 166 10.74 42.34 14.77
CA SER A 166 11.71 43.23 15.38
C SER A 166 11.57 44.59 14.70
N HIS A 167 10.47 45.26 14.97
CA HIS A 167 10.46 46.71 14.91
C HIS A 167 11.24 47.20 16.11
N PRO A 168 12.42 47.83 15.94
CA PRO A 168 13.01 48.62 16.99
C PRO A 168 12.05 49.81 17.22
N LEU A 169 11.39 49.82 18.36
CA LEU A 169 10.75 51.02 18.89
C LEU A 169 11.85 52.06 19.07
N SER A 170 12.09 52.84 18.03
CA SER A 170 12.84 54.06 18.11
C SER A 170 12.02 55.06 18.95
N SER A 171 12.22 55.01 20.26
CA SER A 171 11.74 56.07 21.12
C SER A 171 12.58 57.35 20.85
N ARG A 172 12.10 58.17 19.96
CA ARG A 172 12.53 59.59 19.92
C ARG A 172 11.94 60.29 21.14
N MET A 173 12.77 60.49 22.14
CA MET A 173 12.49 61.54 23.15
C MET A 173 12.56 62.89 22.48
N PRO A 174 11.57 63.79 22.64
CA PRO A 174 11.72 65.18 22.25
C PRO A 174 12.65 65.84 23.26
N SER A 175 13.75 66.40 22.74
CA SER A 175 14.62 67.34 23.49
C SER A 175 13.86 68.64 23.69
N SER A 176 13.52 68.93 24.94
CA SER A 176 13.04 70.23 25.33
C SER A 176 14.25 71.19 25.57
N ALA A 177 14.32 72.22 24.82
CA ALA A 177 15.05 73.46 25.15
C ALA A 177 14.08 74.47 25.62
#